data_38e0e2a2e434fa108aca910f8f30dc06
#
_entry.id   38e0e2a2e434fa108aca910f8f30dc06
#
_cell.length_a   1.000
_cell.length_b   1.000
_cell.length_c   1.000
_cell.angle_alpha   90.00
_cell.angle_beta   90.00
_cell.angle_gamma   90.00
#
_symmetry.space_group_name_H-M   'P 1'
#
loop_
_entity.id
_entity.type
_entity.pdbx_description
1 polymer ?
#
loop_
_entity_poly.entity_id
_entity_poly.type
_entity_poly.pdbx_seq_one_letter_code
_entity_poly.pdbx_strand_id
1 'polypeptide(L)'
;MGTVIQGHVGIGPSVSGEALVAPDNFSARYDLDRIKGIFSRPSHKLHGESYVGKVLVLNAAKGGVATAWMLREMASRDMAPLALLLNYANPIIAQGAAFAEFPLVDRFETDITCAIQTGDQVHVEPAIGAVTIDRYAA
;
A
#
# COMPACT_ATOMS: atom_id res chain seq x y z
N MET A 1 -4.22 9.45 20.48
CA MET A 1 -5.55 9.05 19.98
C MET A 1 -5.50 8.84 18.49
N GLY A 2 -6.04 7.72 18.04
CA GLY A 2 -6.06 7.39 16.62
C GLY A 2 -7.20 8.08 15.88
N THR A 3 -6.92 8.44 14.64
CA THR A 3 -7.94 8.90 13.69
C THR A 3 -8.30 7.72 12.81
N VAL A 4 -9.58 7.42 12.64
CA VAL A 4 -10.05 6.33 11.79
C VAL A 4 -10.54 6.89 10.46
N ILE A 5 -10.03 6.31 9.36
CA ILE A 5 -10.48 6.64 8.02
C ILE A 5 -11.18 5.41 7.47
N GLN A 6 -12.40 5.59 6.94
CA GLN A 6 -13.19 4.50 6.41
C GLN A 6 -13.00 4.39 4.90
N GLY A 7 -12.65 3.19 4.45
CA GLY A 7 -12.66 2.80 3.04
C GLY A 7 -13.68 1.71 2.79
N HIS A 8 -13.64 1.13 1.60
CA HIS A 8 -14.43 -0.07 1.30
C HIS A 8 -13.81 -1.29 1.97
N VAL A 9 -14.62 -2.31 2.22
CA VAL A 9 -14.12 -3.60 2.70
C VAL A 9 -13.02 -4.08 1.76
N GLY A 10 -11.87 -4.41 2.32
CA GLY A 10 -10.69 -4.76 1.57
C GLY A 10 -10.36 -6.24 1.60
N ILE A 11 -9.09 -6.54 1.42
CA ILE A 11 -8.55 -7.89 1.24
C ILE A 11 -7.42 -8.09 2.23
N GLY A 12 -7.28 -9.32 2.72
CA GLY A 12 -6.15 -9.74 3.54
C GLY A 12 -6.31 -9.52 5.03
N PRO A 13 -5.30 -9.95 5.81
CA PRO A 13 -5.32 -9.85 7.27
C PRO A 13 -5.05 -8.41 7.74
N SER A 14 -5.36 -8.17 9.01
CA SER A 14 -5.01 -6.91 9.66
C SER A 14 -3.50 -6.80 9.88
N VAL A 15 -2.95 -5.61 9.67
CA VAL A 15 -1.53 -5.34 9.87
C VAL A 15 -1.33 -3.94 10.45
N SER A 16 -0.18 -3.74 11.08
CA SER A 16 0.24 -2.43 11.56
C SER A 16 1.66 -2.14 11.12
N GLY A 17 1.95 -0.91 10.78
CA GLY A 17 3.29 -0.51 10.37
C GLY A 17 3.41 0.96 10.07
N GLU A 18 4.62 1.35 9.72
CA GLU A 18 4.94 2.73 9.35
C GLU A 18 4.51 3.01 7.91
N ALA A 19 3.86 4.15 7.71
CA ALA A 19 3.39 4.57 6.39
C ALA A 19 4.52 5.14 5.52
N LEU A 20 4.46 4.83 4.23
CA LEU A 20 5.25 5.48 3.18
C LEU A 20 4.27 6.02 2.16
N VAL A 21 4.18 7.35 2.03
CA VAL A 21 3.09 8.02 1.32
C VAL A 21 3.61 8.87 0.17
N ALA A 22 2.94 8.81 -0.97
CA ALA A 22 3.14 9.76 -2.06
C ALA A 22 1.88 9.92 -2.91
N PRO A 23 1.59 11.14 -3.42
CA PRO A 23 0.50 11.35 -4.36
C PRO A 23 0.91 10.90 -5.77
N ASP A 24 1.23 9.64 -5.93
CA ASP A 24 1.69 9.05 -7.17
C ASP A 24 1.05 7.67 -7.31
N ASN A 25 1.27 7.02 -8.44
CA ASN A 25 0.69 5.73 -8.73
C ASN A 25 1.66 4.59 -8.40
N PHE A 26 1.16 3.36 -8.44
CA PHE A 26 1.93 2.17 -8.13
C PHE A 26 1.94 1.21 -9.32
N SER A 27 3.14 0.78 -9.72
CA SER A 27 3.33 -0.34 -10.64
C SER A 27 4.51 -1.17 -10.15
N ALA A 28 4.25 -2.40 -9.71
CA ALA A 28 5.31 -3.28 -9.23
C ALA A 28 6.34 -3.58 -10.33
N ARG A 29 5.89 -3.58 -11.59
CA ARG A 29 6.77 -3.92 -12.72
C ARG A 29 7.73 -2.79 -13.06
N TYR A 30 7.26 -1.53 -13.06
CA TYR A 30 8.01 -0.41 -13.61
C TYR A 30 8.62 0.52 -12.56
N ASP A 31 8.06 0.54 -11.36
CA ASP A 31 8.46 1.49 -10.32
C ASP A 31 9.47 0.93 -9.34
N LEU A 32 9.59 -0.39 -9.23
CA LEU A 32 10.32 -1.06 -8.16
C LEU A 32 11.54 -1.81 -8.64
N ASP A 33 12.62 -1.73 -7.85
CA ASP A 33 13.68 -2.74 -7.84
C ASP A 33 13.32 -3.79 -6.78
N ARG A 34 12.79 -4.92 -7.21
CA ARG A 34 12.26 -5.94 -6.33
C ARG A 34 13.34 -6.77 -5.62
N ILE A 35 14.58 -6.66 -6.09
CA ILE A 35 15.72 -7.32 -5.45
C ILE A 35 16.22 -6.49 -4.28
N LYS A 36 16.34 -5.17 -4.47
CA LYS A 36 16.79 -4.24 -3.43
C LYS A 36 15.66 -3.78 -2.51
N GLY A 37 14.40 -3.93 -2.92
CA GLY A 37 13.24 -3.49 -2.13
C GLY A 37 13.04 -1.99 -2.09
N ILE A 38 13.36 -1.31 -3.18
CA ILE A 38 13.26 0.16 -3.27
C ILE A 38 12.48 0.60 -4.52
N PHE A 39 11.99 1.84 -4.47
CA PHE A 39 11.48 2.49 -5.67
C PHE A 39 12.66 2.91 -6.55
N SER A 40 12.72 2.39 -7.76
CA SER A 40 13.85 2.58 -8.66
C SER A 40 13.57 3.50 -9.84
N ARG A 41 12.30 3.76 -10.18
CA ARG A 41 11.99 4.66 -11.29
C ARG A 41 12.33 6.10 -10.92
N PRO A 42 13.23 6.76 -11.67
CA PRO A 42 13.69 8.11 -11.28
C PRO A 42 12.59 9.17 -11.20
N SER A 43 11.53 9.02 -11.99
CA SER A 43 10.41 9.99 -11.99
C SER A 43 9.38 9.73 -10.89
N HIS A 44 9.48 8.62 -10.16
CA HIS A 44 8.56 8.34 -9.06
C HIS A 44 8.89 9.21 -7.84
N LYS A 45 7.85 9.70 -7.16
CA LYS A 45 8.03 10.57 -5.99
C LYS A 45 8.72 9.86 -4.82
N LEU A 46 8.71 8.53 -4.79
CA LEU A 46 9.37 7.73 -3.76
C LEU A 46 10.71 7.15 -4.23
N HIS A 47 11.28 7.65 -5.31
CA HIS A 47 12.56 7.16 -5.82
C HIS A 47 13.62 7.06 -4.72
N GLY A 48 14.23 5.88 -4.60
CA GLY A 48 15.26 5.61 -3.59
C GLY A 48 14.73 5.13 -2.24
N GLU A 49 13.43 5.24 -1.97
CA GLU A 49 12.84 4.82 -0.70
C GLU A 49 12.59 3.31 -0.67
N SER A 50 12.86 2.69 0.48
CA SER A 50 12.51 1.29 0.69
C SER A 50 11.02 1.15 1.02
N TYR A 51 10.36 0.20 0.33
CA TYR A 51 8.96 -0.12 0.60
C TYR A 51 8.79 -1.36 1.48
N VAL A 52 9.87 -2.10 1.73
CA VAL A 52 9.80 -3.37 2.47
C VAL A 52 9.36 -3.11 3.91
N GLY A 53 8.32 -3.83 4.33
CA GLY A 53 7.79 -3.68 5.69
C GLY A 53 7.05 -2.38 5.95
N LYS A 54 6.72 -1.61 4.93
CA LYS A 54 5.99 -0.35 5.03
C LYS A 54 4.53 -0.53 4.60
N VAL A 55 3.65 0.29 5.16
CA VAL A 55 2.29 0.45 4.64
C VAL A 55 2.38 1.48 3.51
N LEU A 56 2.26 1.02 2.27
CA LEU A 56 2.32 1.91 1.11
C LEU A 56 0.99 2.61 0.90
N VAL A 57 1.04 3.94 0.79
CA VAL A 57 -0.14 4.78 0.58
C VAL A 57 0.09 5.57 -0.72
N LEU A 58 -0.65 5.21 -1.75
CA LEU A 58 -0.51 5.78 -3.09
C LEU A 58 -1.87 6.09 -3.67
N ASN A 59 -1.88 6.72 -4.86
CA ASN A 59 -3.15 7.13 -5.48
C ASN A 59 -3.88 5.96 -6.13
N ALA A 60 -3.26 5.32 -7.14
CA ALA A 60 -3.88 4.24 -7.90
C ALA A 60 -2.84 3.21 -8.31
N ALA A 61 -3.26 1.97 -8.46
CA ALA A 61 -2.41 0.93 -9.03
C ALA A 61 -2.52 0.97 -10.55
N LYS A 62 -1.37 0.90 -11.22
CA LYS A 62 -1.26 0.72 -12.66
C LYS A 62 -0.81 -0.69 -12.97
N GLY A 63 -1.12 -1.14 -14.17
CA GLY A 63 -0.69 -2.43 -14.65
C GLY A 63 -1.79 -3.47 -14.57
N GLY A 64 -1.45 -4.67 -14.99
CA GLY A 64 -2.38 -5.76 -15.12
C GLY A 64 -1.93 -6.98 -14.35
N VAL A 65 -2.11 -8.14 -14.99
CA VAL A 65 -1.83 -9.46 -14.39
C VAL A 65 -0.39 -9.57 -13.89
N ALA A 66 0.57 -8.97 -14.60
CA ALA A 66 1.98 -9.02 -14.19
C ALA A 66 2.21 -8.40 -12.81
N THR A 67 1.57 -7.25 -12.54
CA THR A 67 1.68 -6.60 -11.23
C THR A 67 1.12 -7.50 -10.11
N ALA A 68 0.00 -8.15 -10.37
CA ALA A 68 -0.61 -9.06 -9.40
C ALA A 68 0.32 -10.24 -9.05
N TRP A 69 0.92 -10.85 -10.07
CA TRP A 69 1.89 -11.93 -9.86
C TRP A 69 3.14 -11.47 -9.11
N MET A 70 3.60 -10.26 -9.39
CA MET A 70 4.78 -9.69 -8.71
C MET A 70 4.53 -9.46 -7.22
N LEU A 71 3.34 -9.01 -6.83
CA LEU A 71 2.98 -8.88 -5.42
C LEU A 71 3.09 -10.22 -4.69
N ARG A 72 2.58 -11.27 -5.29
CA ARG A 72 2.65 -12.62 -4.72
C ARG A 72 4.11 -13.09 -4.58
N GLU A 73 4.91 -12.89 -5.60
CA GLU A 73 6.33 -13.26 -5.58
C GLU A 73 7.08 -12.48 -4.49
N MET A 74 6.85 -11.18 -4.40
CA MET A 74 7.48 -10.35 -3.37
C MET A 74 7.10 -10.80 -1.97
N ALA A 75 5.83 -11.10 -1.74
CA ALA A 75 5.35 -11.62 -0.46
C ALA A 75 6.01 -12.94 -0.10
N SER A 76 6.20 -13.83 -1.06
CA SER A 76 6.82 -15.15 -0.82
C SER A 76 8.30 -15.05 -0.44
N ARG A 77 8.96 -13.93 -0.75
CA ARG A 77 10.38 -13.70 -0.44
C ARG A 77 10.57 -12.72 0.72
N ASP A 78 9.51 -12.33 1.41
CA ASP A 78 9.54 -11.31 2.47
C ASP A 78 10.12 -9.96 2.02
N MET A 79 9.94 -9.64 0.75
CA MET A 79 10.40 -8.38 0.15
C MET A 79 9.22 -7.52 -0.31
N ALA A 80 8.09 -7.64 0.35
CA ALA A 80 6.88 -6.92 0.03
C ALA A 80 6.62 -5.81 1.05
N PRO A 81 5.82 -4.79 0.69
CA PRO A 81 5.25 -3.89 1.68
C PRO A 81 4.29 -4.67 2.59
N LEU A 82 3.93 -4.09 3.73
CA LEU A 82 2.97 -4.70 4.66
C LEU A 82 1.54 -4.64 4.14
N ALA A 83 1.19 -3.53 3.50
CA ALA A 83 -0.15 -3.30 2.99
C ALA A 83 -0.09 -2.28 1.86
N LEU A 84 -1.18 -2.22 1.10
CA LEU A 84 -1.35 -1.26 0.02
C LEU A 84 -2.65 -0.51 0.24
N LEU A 85 -2.56 0.80 0.47
CA LEU A 85 -3.70 1.69 0.62
C LEU A 85 -3.75 2.60 -0.60
N LEU A 86 -4.84 2.55 -1.34
CA LEU A 86 -5.00 3.27 -2.60
C LEU A 86 -6.30 4.06 -2.58
N ASN A 87 -6.34 5.21 -3.25
CA ASN A 87 -7.61 5.86 -3.53
C ASN A 87 -8.46 4.98 -4.45
N TYR A 88 -7.81 4.32 -5.40
CA TYR A 88 -8.50 3.44 -6.33
C TYR A 88 -7.63 2.25 -6.73
N ALA A 89 -8.12 1.03 -6.49
CA ALA A 89 -7.51 -0.21 -6.97
C ALA A 89 -8.33 -0.74 -8.14
N ASN A 90 -7.65 -1.15 -9.23
CA ASN A 90 -8.37 -1.80 -10.32
C ASN A 90 -8.68 -3.27 -9.95
N PRO A 91 -9.65 -3.91 -10.63
CA PRO A 91 -10.04 -5.29 -10.29
C PRO A 91 -8.92 -6.32 -10.40
N ILE A 92 -7.95 -6.08 -11.27
CA ILE A 92 -6.86 -7.04 -11.49
C ILE A 92 -5.89 -7.05 -10.30
N ILE A 93 -5.52 -5.86 -9.81
CA ILE A 93 -4.65 -5.78 -8.62
C ILE A 93 -5.39 -6.31 -7.37
N ALA A 94 -6.69 -6.05 -7.27
CA ALA A 94 -7.49 -6.58 -6.17
C ALA A 94 -7.53 -8.11 -6.20
N GLN A 95 -7.68 -8.71 -7.37
CA GLN A 95 -7.65 -10.16 -7.51
C GLN A 95 -6.28 -10.74 -7.14
N GLY A 96 -5.20 -10.08 -7.56
CA GLY A 96 -3.84 -10.48 -7.19
C GLY A 96 -3.59 -10.41 -5.69
N ALA A 97 -4.07 -9.37 -5.04
CA ALA A 97 -3.99 -9.23 -3.60
C ALA A 97 -4.75 -10.36 -2.88
N ALA A 98 -5.93 -10.73 -3.39
CA ALA A 98 -6.70 -11.84 -2.83
C ALA A 98 -5.94 -13.16 -2.91
N PHE A 99 -5.30 -13.46 -4.04
CA PHE A 99 -4.50 -14.67 -4.19
C PHE A 99 -3.28 -14.69 -3.27
N ALA A 100 -2.67 -13.55 -3.01
CA ALA A 100 -1.51 -13.45 -2.15
C ALA A 100 -1.86 -13.26 -0.67
N GLU A 101 -3.15 -13.15 -0.35
CA GLU A 101 -3.62 -12.74 0.99
C GLU A 101 -2.96 -11.43 1.44
N PHE A 102 -2.77 -10.53 0.50
CA PHE A 102 -2.04 -9.28 0.70
C PHE A 102 -3.00 -8.18 1.15
N PRO A 103 -2.72 -7.47 2.27
CA PRO A 103 -3.61 -6.43 2.76
C PRO A 103 -3.76 -5.29 1.75
N LEU A 104 -5.00 -5.05 1.32
CA LEU A 104 -5.36 -4.01 0.37
C LEU A 104 -6.68 -3.37 0.78
N VAL A 105 -6.70 -2.05 0.89
CA VAL A 105 -7.92 -1.27 1.10
C VAL A 105 -7.91 -0.10 0.12
N ASP A 106 -9.06 0.20 -0.48
CA ASP A 106 -9.21 1.33 -1.39
C ASP A 106 -10.53 2.09 -1.18
N ARG A 107 -10.73 3.11 -1.97
CA ARG A 107 -11.97 3.91 -2.02
C ARG A 107 -12.34 4.50 -0.67
N PHE A 108 -11.39 5.23 -0.09
CA PHE A 108 -11.59 5.92 1.18
C PHE A 108 -12.54 7.12 1.02
N GLU A 109 -13.15 7.53 2.12
CA GLU A 109 -14.04 8.70 2.16
C GLU A 109 -13.31 10.01 1.88
N THR A 110 -11.97 10.01 1.90
CA THR A 110 -11.13 11.16 1.60
C THR A 110 -9.92 10.70 0.79
N ASP A 111 -9.15 11.65 0.23
CA ASP A 111 -7.89 11.32 -0.45
C ASP A 111 -6.91 10.74 0.58
N ILE A 112 -6.63 9.46 0.45
CA ILE A 112 -5.78 8.75 1.43
C ILE A 112 -4.35 9.27 1.44
N THR A 113 -3.85 9.76 0.31
CA THR A 113 -2.49 10.33 0.24
C THR A 113 -2.37 11.67 0.96
N CYS A 114 -3.48 12.34 1.22
CA CYS A 114 -3.52 13.58 2.00
C CYS A 114 -3.81 13.30 3.48
N ALA A 115 -4.53 12.23 3.78
CA ALA A 115 -4.94 11.89 5.14
C ALA A 115 -3.83 11.29 5.98
N ILE A 116 -2.90 10.58 5.36
CA ILE A 116 -1.77 9.89 6.02
C ILE A 116 -0.48 10.57 5.61
N GLN A 117 0.46 10.70 6.53
CA GLN A 117 1.79 11.23 6.28
C GLN A 117 2.84 10.13 6.44
N THR A 118 3.90 10.21 5.63
CA THR A 118 5.04 9.29 5.78
C THR A 118 5.56 9.36 7.21
N GLY A 119 5.75 8.20 7.83
CA GLY A 119 6.19 8.08 9.22
C GLY A 119 5.06 7.85 10.21
N ASP A 120 3.80 8.06 9.82
CA ASP A 120 2.66 7.74 10.69
C ASP A 120 2.62 6.25 10.98
N GLN A 121 2.27 5.89 12.22
CA GLN A 121 1.91 4.52 12.56
C GLN A 121 0.47 4.26 12.13
N VAL A 122 0.28 3.22 11.34
CA VAL A 122 -1.02 2.92 10.74
C VAL A 122 -1.43 1.49 11.05
N HIS A 123 -2.66 1.32 11.51
CA HIS A 123 -3.27 0.01 11.69
C HIS A 123 -4.34 -0.19 10.63
N VAL A 124 -4.19 -1.24 9.82
CA VAL A 124 -5.08 -1.53 8.69
C VAL A 124 -5.92 -2.75 9.00
N GLU A 125 -7.25 -2.60 8.93
CA GLU A 125 -8.21 -3.66 9.16
C GLU A 125 -9.06 -3.86 7.90
N PRO A 126 -8.58 -4.66 6.92
CA PRO A 126 -9.27 -4.82 5.65
C PRO A 126 -10.69 -5.37 5.77
N ALA A 127 -10.93 -6.25 6.75
CA ALA A 127 -12.23 -6.89 6.93
C ALA A 127 -13.38 -5.90 7.13
N ILE A 128 -13.08 -4.73 7.68
CA ILE A 128 -14.06 -3.65 7.88
C ILE A 128 -13.70 -2.39 7.10
N GLY A 129 -12.63 -2.42 6.32
CA GLY A 129 -12.18 -1.28 5.52
C GLY A 129 -11.67 -0.11 6.34
N ALA A 130 -11.27 -0.33 7.58
CA ALA A 130 -10.86 0.74 8.49
C ALA A 130 -9.34 0.88 8.53
N VAL A 131 -8.88 2.13 8.54
CA VAL A 131 -7.47 2.48 8.73
C VAL A 131 -7.38 3.44 9.90
N THR A 132 -6.66 3.05 10.94
CA THR A 132 -6.44 3.89 12.12
C THR A 132 -5.05 4.47 12.06
N ILE A 133 -4.95 5.79 12.18
CA ILE A 133 -3.70 6.53 12.14
C ILE A 133 -3.34 6.96 13.55
N ASP A 134 -2.13 6.61 13.98
CA ASP A 134 -1.58 7.04 15.25
C ASP A 134 -0.45 8.03 14.97
N ARG A 135 -0.67 9.29 15.30
CA ARG A 135 0.34 10.34 15.18
C ARG A 135 0.84 10.71 16.55
N TYR A 136 2.13 10.54 16.73
CA TYR A 136 2.74 11.06 17.93
C TYR A 136 2.97 12.56 17.74
N ALA A 137 2.45 13.35 18.66
CA ALA A 137 2.79 14.75 18.73
C ALA A 137 4.29 14.87 19.01
N ALA A 138 5.00 15.42 18.06
CA ALA A 138 6.44 15.65 18.24
C ALA A 138 6.66 16.83 19.15
#